data_430c510fef6281cf8821f1fd361bc371
#
_entry.id   430c510fef6281cf8821f1fd361bc371
#
_cell.length_a   1.000
_cell.length_b   1.000
_cell.length_c   1.000
_cell.angle_alpha   90.00
_cell.angle_beta   90.00
_cell.angle_gamma   90.00
#
_symmetry.space_group_name_H-M   'P 1'
#
loop_
_entity.id
_entity.type
_entity.pdbx_description
1 polymer ?
#
loop_
_entity_poly.entity_id
_entity_poly.type
_entity_poly.pdbx_seq_one_letter_code
_entity_poly.pdbx_strand_id
1 'polypeptide(L)'
;MAKLDVSALAARLTELNSNSGGNGSGGGISWLNLKDGRNVIRILPPKGDGVFAKEVFVHFGVNKTEENKRGTMVVCPKTHGDNKPCPVCDVVAEFRKLSKKKDDKYDKMAKELNKKTRVYYNAIDRADDLDSFEKKEVDGKEKWFNADDEEETPIKVFGSGIGIYKALLALIIDPEYGDITDEEEGLDVIITKSGTGYNTKYDVKTVRKESVIGFDNWEEEAHDLNPLAKAKSYDEIDAILNGEEPEEGEEKEEEQEEEEKPKKDSTKTKLKKEEKEEEEENSESEESSDGDGDDLSAEIAAKLAARRKRK
;
A
#
# COMPACT_ATOMS: atom_id res chain seq x y z
N MET A 1 -41.77 22.64 9.65
CA MET A 1 -41.13 22.06 8.47
C MET A 1 -39.62 22.18 8.66
N ALA A 2 -38.93 21.07 8.79
CA ALA A 2 -37.47 21.05 8.89
C ALA A 2 -36.88 21.50 7.56
N LYS A 3 -36.07 22.56 7.56
CA LYS A 3 -35.33 23.00 6.40
C LYS A 3 -34.13 22.08 6.18
N LEU A 4 -34.01 21.57 4.96
CA LEU A 4 -32.87 20.78 4.54
C LEU A 4 -31.61 21.67 4.61
N ASP A 5 -30.59 21.25 5.35
CA ASP A 5 -29.31 21.97 5.42
C ASP A 5 -28.45 21.59 4.24
N VAL A 6 -28.54 22.40 3.18
CA VAL A 6 -27.81 22.20 1.92
C VAL A 6 -26.28 22.32 2.13
N SER A 7 -25.86 23.13 3.15
CA SER A 7 -24.46 23.32 3.47
C SER A 7 -23.86 22.04 4.06
N ALA A 8 -24.57 21.40 5.00
CA ALA A 8 -24.15 20.11 5.55
C ALA A 8 -24.11 18.99 4.50
N LEU A 9 -25.04 19.01 3.55
CA LEU A 9 -25.05 18.07 2.43
C LEU A 9 -23.91 18.31 1.44
N ALA A 10 -23.56 19.56 1.17
CA ALA A 10 -22.43 19.91 0.31
C ALA A 10 -21.09 19.51 0.96
N ALA A 11 -20.95 19.77 2.27
CA ALA A 11 -19.78 19.32 3.04
C ALA A 11 -19.65 17.78 3.01
N ARG A 12 -20.76 17.06 3.19
CA ARG A 12 -20.77 15.59 3.12
C ARG A 12 -20.47 15.07 1.70
N LEU A 13 -20.95 15.75 0.67
CA LEU A 13 -20.63 15.38 -0.71
C LEU A 13 -19.14 15.59 -1.01
N THR A 14 -18.56 16.68 -0.52
CA THR A 14 -17.11 16.95 -0.64
C THR A 14 -16.30 15.88 0.09
N GLU A 15 -16.71 15.52 1.30
CA GLU A 15 -16.10 14.44 2.08
C GLU A 15 -16.20 13.07 1.37
N LEU A 16 -17.34 12.77 0.77
CA LEU A 16 -17.54 11.54 0.00
C LEU A 16 -16.73 11.53 -1.31
N ASN A 17 -16.55 12.69 -1.95
CA ASN A 17 -15.76 12.79 -3.16
C ASN A 17 -14.26 12.75 -2.88
N SER A 18 -13.79 13.32 -1.78
CA SER A 18 -12.40 13.20 -1.33
C SER A 18 -12.06 11.75 -0.93
N ASN A 19 -13.02 11.00 -0.40
CA ASN A 19 -12.89 9.57 -0.12
C ASN A 19 -12.98 8.68 -1.39
N SER A 20 -13.45 9.21 -2.51
CA SER A 20 -13.67 8.42 -3.75
C SER A 20 -12.39 8.17 -4.56
N GLY A 21 -11.27 8.81 -4.25
CA GLY A 21 -10.03 8.77 -5.04
C GLY A 21 -8.87 7.97 -4.45
N GLY A 22 -8.91 7.57 -3.21
CA GLY A 22 -7.77 6.94 -2.53
C GLY A 22 -8.21 5.84 -1.58
N ASN A 23 -7.72 4.65 -1.80
CA ASN A 23 -7.82 3.54 -0.88
C ASN A 23 -6.93 3.82 0.35
N GLY A 24 -7.41 4.60 1.29
CA GLY A 24 -6.68 5.00 2.49
C GLY A 24 -7.62 5.58 3.52
N SER A 25 -8.10 4.72 4.40
CA SER A 25 -8.73 5.11 5.65
C SER A 25 -7.76 5.93 6.49
N GLY A 26 -8.16 7.11 6.91
CA GLY A 26 -7.48 7.86 7.95
C GLY A 26 -6.94 9.20 7.48
N GLY A 27 -7.61 10.25 7.95
CA GLY A 27 -7.32 11.66 7.95
C GLY A 27 -6.00 12.18 7.39
N GLY A 28 -6.09 13.08 6.41
CA GLY A 28 -4.99 14.02 6.14
C GLY A 28 -3.82 13.53 5.29
N ILE A 29 -3.83 12.32 4.74
CA ILE A 29 -2.73 11.85 3.87
C ILE A 29 -3.01 12.22 2.42
N SER A 30 -2.18 13.09 1.87
CA SER A 30 -2.17 13.37 0.43
C SER A 30 -1.40 12.29 -0.33
N TRP A 31 -2.00 11.75 -1.39
CA TRP A 31 -1.42 10.67 -2.18
C TRP A 31 -0.84 11.17 -3.49
N LEU A 32 0.41 10.82 -3.76
CA LEU A 32 1.05 11.06 -5.05
C LEU A 32 0.64 9.97 -6.05
N ASN A 33 -0.11 10.39 -7.08
CA ASN A 33 -0.56 9.51 -8.14
C ASN A 33 0.18 9.79 -9.45
N LEU A 34 0.84 8.78 -10.01
CA LEU A 34 1.56 8.94 -11.28
C LEU A 34 0.58 9.15 -12.45
N LYS A 35 0.79 10.24 -13.18
CA LYS A 35 0.13 10.55 -14.44
C LYS A 35 0.75 9.71 -15.56
N ASP A 36 0.01 9.50 -16.65
CA ASP A 36 0.56 8.84 -17.83
C ASP A 36 1.69 9.68 -18.42
N GLY A 37 2.77 9.03 -18.86
CA GLY A 37 3.97 9.68 -19.31
C GLY A 37 4.99 9.95 -18.19
N ARG A 38 5.71 11.06 -18.29
CA ARG A 38 6.83 11.41 -17.44
C ARG A 38 6.38 12.09 -16.16
N ASN A 39 6.75 11.52 -15.02
CA ASN A 39 6.60 12.12 -13.69
C ASN A 39 7.99 12.35 -13.09
N VAL A 40 8.19 13.46 -12.43
CA VAL A 40 9.44 13.78 -11.72
C VAL A 40 9.10 13.94 -10.26
N ILE A 41 9.67 13.11 -9.43
CA ILE A 41 9.40 13.09 -7.99
C ILE A 41 10.72 13.16 -7.21
N ARG A 42 10.66 13.75 -6.04
CA ARG A 42 11.72 13.68 -5.05
C ARG A 42 11.32 12.70 -3.98
N ILE A 43 12.06 11.60 -3.84
CA ILE A 43 11.92 10.69 -2.69
C ILE A 43 12.65 11.32 -1.51
N LEU A 44 11.99 11.38 -0.36
CA LEU A 44 12.56 11.96 0.85
C LEU A 44 13.38 10.92 1.63
N PRO A 45 14.40 11.35 2.37
CA PRO A 45 15.12 10.47 3.28
C PRO A 45 14.20 9.95 4.41
N PRO A 46 14.64 8.96 5.19
CA PRO A 46 13.86 8.47 6.30
C PRO A 46 13.73 9.55 7.39
N LYS A 47 12.56 9.59 8.04
CA LYS A 47 12.37 10.40 9.25
C LYS A 47 13.12 9.75 10.40
N GLY A 48 14.27 10.31 10.77
CA GLY A 48 15.18 9.73 11.76
C GLY A 48 15.95 8.50 11.24
N ASP A 49 16.43 7.67 12.16
CA ASP A 49 17.16 6.43 11.80
C ASP A 49 16.21 5.41 11.17
N GLY A 50 16.47 4.99 9.95
CA GLY A 50 15.63 4.00 9.30
C GLY A 50 15.83 3.85 7.80
N VAL A 51 14.83 3.29 7.13
CA VAL A 51 14.79 3.09 5.69
C VAL A 51 13.81 4.10 5.08
N PHE A 52 14.18 4.72 3.97
CA PHE A 52 13.36 5.70 3.24
C PHE A 52 12.02 5.16 2.73
N ALA A 53 11.78 3.85 2.86
CA ALA A 53 10.63 3.15 2.32
C ALA A 53 10.00 2.22 3.34
N LYS A 54 8.66 2.14 3.35
CA LYS A 54 7.90 1.18 4.15
C LYS A 54 7.34 0.08 3.27
N GLU A 55 7.88 -1.13 3.41
CA GLU A 55 7.37 -2.31 2.72
C GLU A 55 6.15 -2.87 3.44
N VAL A 56 5.09 -3.16 2.67
CA VAL A 56 3.84 -3.70 3.19
C VAL A 56 3.37 -4.83 2.29
N PHE A 57 3.04 -5.97 2.87
CA PHE A 57 2.45 -7.08 2.12
C PHE A 57 0.93 -7.00 2.19
N VAL A 58 0.30 -6.95 1.03
CA VAL A 58 -1.14 -6.70 0.91
C VAL A 58 -1.80 -7.75 0.00
N HIS A 59 -3.07 -8.02 0.27
CA HIS A 59 -3.96 -8.72 -0.64
C HIS A 59 -4.81 -7.68 -1.36
N PHE A 60 -4.83 -7.73 -2.70
CA PHE A 60 -5.69 -6.89 -3.52
C PHE A 60 -6.92 -7.66 -3.98
N GLY A 61 -7.97 -6.93 -4.33
CA GLY A 61 -9.17 -7.51 -4.92
C GLY A 61 -9.97 -8.38 -3.95
N VAL A 62 -9.84 -8.16 -2.65
CA VAL A 62 -10.65 -8.83 -1.64
C VAL A 62 -12.08 -8.31 -1.75
N ASN A 63 -13.07 -9.22 -1.80
CA ASN A 63 -14.47 -8.89 -1.96
C ASN A 63 -14.78 -7.99 -3.16
N LYS A 64 -14.37 -8.42 -4.36
CA LYS A 64 -14.81 -7.77 -5.60
C LYS A 64 -16.30 -8.02 -5.82
N THR A 65 -17.03 -6.94 -6.10
CA THR A 65 -18.46 -6.96 -6.46
C THR A 65 -18.66 -6.14 -7.72
N GLU A 66 -19.85 -6.16 -8.29
CA GLU A 66 -20.20 -5.28 -9.43
C GLU A 66 -20.10 -3.80 -9.06
N GLU A 67 -20.38 -3.45 -7.81
CA GLU A 67 -20.28 -2.07 -7.29
C GLU A 67 -18.84 -1.72 -6.95
N ASN A 68 -18.06 -2.66 -6.42
CA ASN A 68 -16.64 -2.52 -6.10
C ASN A 68 -15.76 -3.42 -6.99
N LYS A 69 -15.63 -3.07 -8.25
CA LYS A 69 -14.84 -3.84 -9.25
C LYS A 69 -13.36 -4.00 -8.90
N ARG A 70 -12.80 -3.09 -8.12
CA ARG A 70 -11.39 -3.17 -7.68
C ARG A 70 -11.20 -4.06 -6.47
N GLY A 71 -12.27 -4.30 -5.69
CA GLY A 71 -12.20 -4.93 -4.39
C GLY A 71 -11.44 -4.10 -3.36
N THR A 72 -11.33 -4.63 -2.17
CA THR A 72 -10.65 -3.97 -1.04
C THR A 72 -9.20 -4.45 -0.96
N MET A 73 -8.29 -3.54 -0.60
CA MET A 73 -6.92 -3.86 -0.25
C MET A 73 -6.85 -4.17 1.25
N VAL A 74 -6.21 -5.26 1.61
CA VAL A 74 -6.06 -5.71 3.00
C VAL A 74 -4.59 -5.99 3.29
N VAL A 75 -4.06 -5.41 4.37
CA VAL A 75 -2.71 -5.73 4.86
C VAL A 75 -2.69 -7.15 5.42
N CYS A 76 -1.69 -7.94 5.05
CA CYS A 76 -1.59 -9.34 5.43
C CYS A 76 -1.01 -9.50 6.85
N PRO A 77 -1.79 -9.89 7.88
CA PRO A 77 -1.29 -10.05 9.25
C PRO A 77 -0.27 -11.19 9.40
N LYS A 78 -0.29 -12.17 8.49
CA LYS A 78 0.65 -13.27 8.51
C LYS A 78 2.08 -12.85 8.17
N THR A 79 2.24 -11.78 7.41
CA THR A 79 3.56 -11.28 6.99
C THR A 79 3.95 -10.01 7.77
N HIS A 80 2.96 -9.19 8.15
CA HIS A 80 3.13 -8.03 9.00
C HIS A 80 2.53 -8.31 10.36
N GLY A 81 3.35 -8.37 11.36
CA GLY A 81 2.99 -8.72 12.72
C GLY A 81 3.58 -10.07 13.11
N ASP A 82 3.16 -10.59 14.25
CA ASP A 82 3.73 -11.77 14.91
C ASP A 82 3.30 -13.09 14.25
N ASN A 83 3.33 -13.17 12.92
CA ASN A 83 2.88 -14.32 12.15
C ASN A 83 1.42 -14.73 12.46
N LYS A 84 0.56 -13.74 12.67
CA LYS A 84 -0.85 -13.93 12.97
C LYS A 84 -1.58 -14.59 11.78
N PRO A 85 -2.63 -15.40 12.03
CA PRO A 85 -3.40 -16.02 10.94
C PRO A 85 -4.06 -14.98 10.05
N CYS A 86 -4.18 -15.27 8.75
CA CYS A 86 -4.80 -14.41 7.76
C CYS A 86 -5.86 -15.16 6.97
N PRO A 87 -7.15 -14.78 7.05
CA PRO A 87 -8.24 -15.50 6.36
C PRO A 87 -8.07 -15.49 4.83
N VAL A 88 -7.50 -14.42 4.24
CA VAL A 88 -7.25 -14.38 2.80
C VAL A 88 -6.14 -15.36 2.40
N CYS A 89 -5.06 -15.48 3.20
CA CYS A 89 -4.03 -16.49 2.97
C CYS A 89 -4.60 -17.91 3.03
N ASP A 90 -5.55 -18.16 3.93
CA ASP A 90 -6.19 -19.47 4.06
C ASP A 90 -7.03 -19.80 2.81
N VAL A 91 -7.77 -18.82 2.29
CA VAL A 91 -8.53 -18.97 1.02
C VAL A 91 -7.59 -19.22 -0.16
N VAL A 92 -6.49 -18.48 -0.25
CA VAL A 92 -5.46 -18.72 -1.29
C VAL A 92 -4.90 -20.15 -1.19
N ALA A 93 -4.64 -20.64 0.02
CA ALA A 93 -4.15 -22.00 0.23
C ALA A 93 -5.19 -23.05 -0.18
N GLU A 94 -6.49 -22.81 0.09
CA GLU A 94 -7.58 -23.70 -0.37
C GLU A 94 -7.66 -23.73 -1.91
N PHE A 95 -7.61 -22.58 -2.58
CA PHE A 95 -7.61 -22.53 -4.05
C PHE A 95 -6.42 -23.26 -4.65
N ARG A 96 -5.23 -23.13 -4.08
CA ARG A 96 -4.04 -23.88 -4.53
C ARG A 96 -4.21 -25.39 -4.37
N LYS A 97 -4.88 -25.86 -3.31
CA LYS A 97 -5.20 -27.29 -3.14
C LYS A 97 -6.24 -27.81 -4.16
N LEU A 98 -7.15 -26.95 -4.59
CA LEU A 98 -8.18 -27.27 -5.57
C LEU A 98 -7.65 -27.21 -7.01
N SER A 99 -6.61 -26.43 -7.25
CA SER A 99 -5.96 -26.33 -8.55
C SER A 99 -5.33 -27.67 -8.93
N LYS A 100 -5.61 -28.13 -10.16
CA LYS A 100 -5.09 -29.37 -10.72
C LYS A 100 -3.97 -29.16 -11.74
N LYS A 101 -3.88 -27.97 -12.29
CA LYS A 101 -2.90 -27.58 -13.30
C LYS A 101 -2.65 -26.07 -13.26
N LYS A 102 -1.49 -25.64 -13.77
CA LYS A 102 -1.16 -24.22 -13.95
C LYS A 102 -2.25 -23.54 -14.81
N ASP A 103 -2.63 -22.34 -14.43
CA ASP A 103 -3.63 -21.49 -15.10
C ASP A 103 -5.05 -22.05 -15.20
N ASP A 104 -5.38 -23.06 -14.40
CA ASP A 104 -6.78 -23.41 -14.22
C ASP A 104 -7.50 -22.33 -13.39
N LYS A 105 -8.82 -22.44 -13.30
CA LYS A 105 -9.66 -21.48 -12.61
C LYS A 105 -9.19 -21.21 -11.17
N TYR A 106 -8.87 -22.24 -10.42
CA TYR A 106 -8.43 -22.10 -9.03
C TYR A 106 -7.03 -21.53 -8.90
N ASP A 107 -6.14 -21.82 -9.84
CA ASP A 107 -4.82 -21.20 -9.89
C ASP A 107 -4.91 -19.70 -10.17
N LYS A 108 -5.78 -19.30 -11.12
CA LYS A 108 -6.06 -17.87 -11.39
C LYS A 108 -6.62 -17.16 -10.16
N MET A 109 -7.61 -17.76 -9.47
CA MET A 109 -8.18 -17.22 -8.23
C MET A 109 -7.13 -17.08 -7.12
N ALA A 110 -6.28 -18.10 -6.96
CA ALA A 110 -5.20 -18.05 -5.99
C ALA A 110 -4.16 -16.95 -6.33
N LYS A 111 -3.80 -16.78 -7.61
CA LYS A 111 -2.88 -15.71 -8.06
C LYS A 111 -3.45 -14.32 -7.84
N GLU A 112 -4.74 -14.12 -8.08
CA GLU A 112 -5.40 -12.83 -7.91
C GLU A 112 -5.37 -12.37 -6.46
N LEU A 113 -5.77 -13.24 -5.52
CA LEU A 113 -5.82 -12.94 -4.09
C LEU A 113 -4.47 -13.12 -3.38
N ASN A 114 -3.43 -13.63 -4.08
CA ASN A 114 -2.13 -13.81 -3.46
C ASN A 114 -1.57 -12.48 -2.97
N LYS A 115 -0.83 -12.53 -1.84
CA LYS A 115 -0.19 -11.33 -1.30
C LYS A 115 0.82 -10.76 -2.30
N LYS A 116 0.86 -9.44 -2.38
CA LYS A 116 1.81 -8.66 -3.20
C LYS A 116 2.51 -7.63 -2.32
N THR A 117 3.74 -7.30 -2.66
CA THR A 117 4.46 -6.24 -1.97
C THR A 117 4.00 -4.88 -2.49
N ARG A 118 3.64 -4.01 -1.55
CA ARG A 118 3.41 -2.59 -1.76
C ARG A 118 4.47 -1.83 -0.97
N VAL A 119 5.01 -0.76 -1.53
CA VAL A 119 6.04 0.03 -0.87
C VAL A 119 5.62 1.48 -0.86
N TYR A 120 5.72 2.12 0.30
CA TYR A 120 5.32 3.50 0.52
C TYR A 120 6.54 4.37 0.83
N TYR A 121 6.50 5.60 0.32
CA TYR A 121 7.54 6.60 0.50
C TYR A 121 6.91 7.95 0.80
N ASN A 122 7.62 8.80 1.52
CA ASN A 122 7.36 10.22 1.49
C ASN A 122 8.00 10.80 0.22
N ALA A 123 7.28 11.58 -0.53
CA ALA A 123 7.74 12.15 -1.79
C ALA A 123 7.13 13.52 -2.07
N ILE A 124 7.83 14.32 -2.86
CA ILE A 124 7.37 15.59 -3.41
C ILE A 124 7.18 15.41 -4.92
N ASP A 125 6.05 15.86 -5.45
CA ASP A 125 5.84 15.97 -6.90
C ASP A 125 6.52 17.25 -7.38
N ARG A 126 7.53 17.13 -8.26
CA ARG A 126 8.23 18.29 -8.83
C ARG A 126 7.38 19.07 -9.85
N ALA A 127 6.16 18.61 -10.11
CA ALA A 127 5.17 19.39 -10.85
C ALA A 127 4.41 20.39 -9.98
N ASP A 128 4.45 20.24 -8.65
CA ASP A 128 3.80 21.15 -7.72
C ASP A 128 4.67 22.40 -7.49
N ASP A 129 4.01 23.52 -7.36
CA ASP A 129 4.64 24.76 -6.89
C ASP A 129 4.61 24.77 -5.35
N LEU A 130 5.74 24.42 -4.72
CA LEU A 130 5.83 24.30 -3.27
C LEU A 130 5.57 25.62 -2.52
N ASP A 131 5.89 26.76 -3.16
CA ASP A 131 5.68 28.09 -2.58
C ASP A 131 4.17 28.48 -2.55
N SER A 132 3.34 27.75 -3.27
CA SER A 132 1.90 27.97 -3.31
C SER A 132 1.13 27.32 -2.18
N PHE A 133 1.77 26.42 -1.40
CA PHE A 133 1.12 25.76 -0.28
C PHE A 133 1.07 26.66 0.96
N GLU A 134 -0.10 26.77 1.57
CA GLU A 134 -0.33 27.57 2.76
C GLU A 134 -0.98 26.76 3.88
N LYS A 135 -0.59 27.01 5.14
CA LYS A 135 -1.29 26.48 6.30
C LYS A 135 -2.47 27.38 6.66
N LYS A 136 -3.65 26.79 6.85
CA LYS A 136 -4.85 27.46 7.33
C LYS A 136 -5.42 26.73 8.53
N GLU A 137 -5.98 27.47 9.49
CA GLU A 137 -6.68 26.89 10.62
C GLU A 137 -8.12 26.55 10.23
N VAL A 138 -8.47 25.27 10.30
CA VAL A 138 -9.83 24.76 10.03
C VAL A 138 -10.24 23.90 11.22
N ASP A 139 -11.34 24.26 11.87
CA ASP A 139 -11.89 23.57 13.06
C ASP A 139 -10.86 23.40 14.20
N GLY A 140 -10.02 24.43 14.43
CA GLY A 140 -9.00 24.43 15.47
C GLY A 140 -7.79 23.57 15.18
N LYS A 141 -7.61 23.13 13.92
CA LYS A 141 -6.44 22.37 13.44
C LYS A 141 -5.80 23.07 12.26
N GLU A 142 -4.48 23.11 12.25
CA GLU A 142 -3.73 23.56 11.09
C GLU A 142 -3.77 22.49 9.98
N LYS A 143 -4.12 22.92 8.78
CA LYS A 143 -4.17 22.09 7.59
C LYS A 143 -3.48 22.80 6.44
N TRP A 144 -2.88 22.03 5.54
CA TRP A 144 -2.28 22.53 4.33
C TRP A 144 -3.28 22.65 3.19
N PHE A 145 -3.13 23.70 2.39
CA PHE A 145 -3.93 23.96 1.19
C PHE A 145 -3.01 24.29 0.02
N ASN A 146 -3.35 23.79 -1.16
CA ASN A 146 -2.66 24.10 -2.41
C ASN A 146 -3.16 25.42 -3.02
N ALA A 147 -2.61 25.81 -4.18
CA ALA A 147 -2.99 27.03 -4.89
C ALA A 147 -4.48 27.11 -5.28
N ASP A 148 -5.14 25.99 -5.45
CA ASP A 148 -6.55 25.87 -5.81
C ASP A 148 -7.47 25.84 -4.57
N ASP A 149 -6.92 26.11 -3.37
CA ASP A 149 -7.63 26.08 -2.08
C ASP A 149 -8.18 24.69 -1.70
N GLU A 150 -7.56 23.63 -2.21
CA GLU A 150 -7.86 22.26 -1.85
C GLU A 150 -6.98 21.79 -0.69
N GLU A 151 -7.53 21.02 0.26
CA GLU A 151 -6.76 20.43 1.37
C GLU A 151 -5.78 19.40 0.82
N GLU A 152 -4.51 19.78 0.74
CA GLU A 152 -3.45 18.96 0.20
C GLU A 152 -2.12 19.30 0.87
N THR A 153 -1.31 18.31 1.22
CA THR A 153 0.02 18.51 1.81
C THR A 153 1.10 18.59 0.73
N PRO A 154 2.14 19.44 0.92
CA PRO A 154 3.27 19.52 -0.03
C PRO A 154 4.07 18.22 -0.08
N ILE A 155 4.16 17.49 1.03
CA ILE A 155 4.73 16.15 1.09
C ILE A 155 3.59 15.15 0.95
N LYS A 156 3.72 14.24 -0.02
CA LYS A 156 2.70 13.25 -0.37
C LYS A 156 3.23 11.84 -0.13
N VAL A 157 2.32 10.90 0.15
CA VAL A 157 2.67 9.49 0.19
C VAL A 157 2.61 8.90 -1.22
N PHE A 158 3.75 8.43 -1.70
CA PHE A 158 3.84 7.68 -2.94
C PHE A 158 3.80 6.18 -2.65
N GLY A 159 2.86 5.48 -3.28
CA GLY A 159 2.74 4.03 -3.15
C GLY A 159 3.11 3.31 -4.44
N SER A 160 4.08 2.42 -4.42
CA SER A 160 4.53 1.67 -5.59
C SER A 160 4.47 0.15 -5.41
N GLY A 161 4.59 -0.57 -6.53
CA GLY A 161 4.84 -2.01 -6.52
C GLY A 161 6.34 -2.31 -6.40
N ILE A 162 6.67 -3.59 -6.18
CA ILE A 162 8.05 -4.07 -5.99
C ILE A 162 8.99 -3.71 -7.16
N GLY A 163 8.49 -3.59 -8.40
CA GLY A 163 9.30 -3.27 -9.57
C GLY A 163 9.95 -1.88 -9.48
N ILE A 164 9.18 -0.86 -9.12
CA ILE A 164 9.72 0.50 -8.91
C ILE A 164 10.70 0.49 -7.73
N TYR A 165 10.36 -0.20 -6.63
CA TYR A 165 11.24 -0.28 -5.46
C TYR A 165 12.61 -0.91 -5.80
N LYS A 166 12.61 -2.03 -6.54
CA LYS A 166 13.86 -2.65 -7.00
C LYS A 166 14.71 -1.69 -7.86
N ALA A 167 14.07 -0.92 -8.72
CA ALA A 167 14.76 0.08 -9.54
C ALA A 167 15.36 1.20 -8.68
N LEU A 168 14.62 1.71 -7.68
CA LEU A 168 15.14 2.71 -6.73
C LEU A 168 16.32 2.17 -5.93
N LEU A 169 16.23 0.95 -5.41
CA LEU A 169 17.35 0.32 -4.69
C LEU A 169 18.57 0.14 -5.60
N ALA A 170 18.39 -0.23 -6.86
CA ALA A 170 19.48 -0.37 -7.81
C ALA A 170 20.20 0.98 -8.04
N LEU A 171 19.45 2.09 -8.10
CA LEU A 171 20.04 3.42 -8.22
C LEU A 171 20.84 3.81 -6.97
N ILE A 172 20.31 3.56 -5.77
CA ILE A 172 21.01 3.90 -4.50
C ILE A 172 22.29 3.07 -4.30
N ILE A 173 22.27 1.80 -4.74
CA ILE A 173 23.43 0.90 -4.60
C ILE A 173 24.52 1.24 -5.63
N ASP A 174 24.16 1.85 -6.74
CA ASP A 174 25.11 2.23 -7.78
C ASP A 174 25.99 3.40 -7.33
N PRO A 175 27.32 3.22 -7.26
CA PRO A 175 28.23 4.27 -6.80
C PRO A 175 28.23 5.55 -7.64
N GLU A 176 27.71 5.51 -8.89
CA GLU A 176 27.59 6.69 -9.73
C GLU A 176 26.50 7.66 -9.27
N TYR A 177 25.46 7.15 -8.58
CA TYR A 177 24.32 7.96 -8.14
C TYR A 177 24.37 8.27 -6.65
N GLY A 178 24.91 7.37 -5.83
CA GLY A 178 24.96 7.54 -4.39
C GLY A 178 23.57 7.55 -3.73
N ASP A 179 23.43 8.25 -2.62
CA ASP A 179 22.16 8.40 -1.94
C ASP A 179 21.25 9.40 -2.67
N ILE A 180 20.36 8.87 -3.49
CA ILE A 180 19.39 9.67 -4.24
C ILE A 180 18.38 10.40 -3.33
N THR A 181 18.31 10.04 -2.04
CA THR A 181 17.40 10.67 -1.07
C THR A 181 18.04 11.79 -0.27
N ASP A 182 19.36 12.01 -0.38
CA ASP A 182 20.09 13.04 0.37
C ASP A 182 19.43 14.41 0.24
N GLU A 183 19.43 15.20 1.30
CA GLU A 183 18.71 16.47 1.37
C GLU A 183 19.24 17.53 0.38
N GLU A 184 20.57 17.61 0.24
CA GLU A 184 21.26 18.65 -0.54
C GLU A 184 21.76 18.13 -1.89
N GLU A 185 22.35 16.93 -1.91
CA GLU A 185 23.02 16.33 -3.07
C GLU A 185 22.21 15.19 -3.71
N GLY A 186 21.00 14.91 -3.22
CA GLY A 186 20.18 13.83 -3.75
C GLY A 186 19.64 14.11 -5.15
N LEU A 187 19.02 13.10 -5.76
CA LEU A 187 18.57 13.14 -7.15
C LEU A 187 17.05 12.97 -7.27
N ASP A 188 16.44 13.82 -8.08
CA ASP A 188 15.06 13.61 -8.46
C ASP A 188 14.92 12.36 -9.33
N VAL A 189 13.84 11.64 -9.14
CA VAL A 189 13.54 10.39 -9.86
C VAL A 189 12.52 10.67 -10.96
N ILE A 190 12.82 10.21 -12.17
CA ILE A 190 11.90 10.22 -13.30
C ILE A 190 11.23 8.85 -13.38
N ILE A 191 9.91 8.82 -13.21
CA ILE A 191 9.11 7.61 -13.41
C ILE A 191 8.23 7.83 -14.65
N THR A 192 8.50 7.08 -15.69
CA THR A 192 7.70 7.12 -16.92
C THR A 192 6.70 5.98 -16.90
N LYS A 193 5.41 6.34 -16.81
CA LYS A 193 4.30 5.39 -16.84
C LYS A 193 3.78 5.28 -18.28
N SER A 194 3.65 4.05 -18.78
CA SER A 194 3.13 3.76 -20.12
C SER A 194 2.20 2.55 -20.09
N GLY A 195 1.28 2.49 -21.04
CA GLY A 195 0.27 1.43 -21.10
C GLY A 195 -0.87 1.64 -20.10
N THR A 196 -1.86 0.76 -20.13
CA THR A 196 -3.06 0.83 -19.28
C THR A 196 -3.40 -0.54 -18.69
N GLY A 197 -4.07 -0.53 -17.54
CA GLY A 197 -4.51 -1.76 -16.88
C GLY A 197 -3.35 -2.71 -16.56
N TYR A 198 -3.47 -3.94 -16.98
CA TYR A 198 -2.44 -4.98 -16.75
C TYR A 198 -1.15 -4.75 -17.56
N ASN A 199 -1.23 -3.98 -18.67
CA ASN A 199 -0.07 -3.67 -19.52
C ASN A 199 0.66 -2.39 -19.09
N THR A 200 0.40 -1.88 -17.88
CA THR A 200 1.10 -0.70 -17.36
C THR A 200 2.56 -1.06 -17.07
N LYS A 201 3.47 -0.27 -17.66
CA LYS A 201 4.92 -0.40 -17.46
C LYS A 201 5.46 0.88 -16.85
N TYR A 202 6.49 0.73 -16.04
CA TYR A 202 7.19 1.83 -15.40
C TYR A 202 8.67 1.75 -15.76
N ASP A 203 9.22 2.86 -16.28
CA ASP A 203 10.65 3.07 -16.47
C ASP A 203 11.12 4.07 -15.43
N VAL A 204 12.18 3.73 -14.69
CA VAL A 204 12.68 4.53 -13.56
C VAL A 204 14.10 4.97 -13.87
N LYS A 205 14.35 6.28 -13.79
CA LYS A 205 15.66 6.91 -14.01
C LYS A 205 15.85 8.07 -13.06
N THR A 206 17.07 8.54 -12.89
CA THR A 206 17.35 9.78 -12.17
C THR A 206 17.48 10.96 -13.11
N VAL A 207 17.25 12.15 -12.60
CA VAL A 207 17.75 13.39 -13.20
C VAL A 207 19.27 13.44 -12.99
N ARG A 208 20.01 13.95 -13.97
CA ARG A 208 21.48 13.97 -13.92
C ARG A 208 22.06 15.04 -12.96
N LYS A 209 21.24 15.95 -12.51
CA LYS A 209 21.66 17.07 -11.68
C LYS A 209 21.11 16.88 -10.27
N GLU A 210 21.98 17.02 -9.29
CA GLU A 210 21.61 17.10 -7.88
C GLU A 210 20.61 18.23 -7.64
N SER A 211 19.72 18.02 -6.70
CA SER A 211 18.70 18.99 -6.33
C SER A 211 18.42 18.90 -4.83
N VAL A 212 18.23 20.03 -4.20
CA VAL A 212 17.78 20.13 -2.82
C VAL A 212 16.32 19.65 -2.71
N ILE A 213 15.89 19.25 -1.52
CA ILE A 213 14.49 18.93 -1.26
C ILE A 213 13.59 20.12 -1.62
N GLY A 214 14.00 21.34 -1.24
CA GLY A 214 13.29 22.58 -1.59
C GLY A 214 12.03 22.82 -0.76
N PHE A 215 11.93 22.19 0.40
CA PHE A 215 10.86 22.40 1.36
C PHE A 215 11.45 22.41 2.77
N ASP A 216 11.40 23.57 3.42
CA ASP A 216 11.92 23.74 4.78
C ASP A 216 11.10 22.94 5.78
N ASN A 217 11.75 22.40 6.83
CA ASN A 217 11.12 21.59 7.87
C ASN A 217 10.37 20.34 7.35
N TRP A 218 10.83 19.78 6.22
CA TRP A 218 10.23 18.60 5.61
C TRP A 218 10.08 17.42 6.58
N GLU A 219 10.98 17.27 7.56
CA GLU A 219 10.92 16.21 8.56
C GLU A 219 9.67 16.29 9.44
N GLU A 220 9.22 17.51 9.79
CA GLU A 220 8.00 17.72 10.60
C GLU A 220 6.75 17.35 9.80
N GLU A 221 6.75 17.65 8.51
CA GLU A 221 5.62 17.45 7.61
C GLU A 221 5.60 16.05 6.96
N ALA A 222 6.70 15.30 7.04
CA ALA A 222 6.76 13.93 6.53
C ALA A 222 5.77 13.02 7.27
N HIS A 223 4.99 12.27 6.49
CA HIS A 223 3.98 11.35 7.03
C HIS A 223 4.63 10.17 7.75
N ASP A 224 4.05 9.76 8.87
CA ASP A 224 4.35 8.45 9.45
C ASP A 224 3.76 7.35 8.56
N LEU A 225 4.63 6.51 8.00
CA LEU A 225 4.24 5.41 7.12
C LEU A 225 3.86 4.13 7.88
N ASN A 226 4.07 4.07 9.21
CA ASN A 226 3.79 2.88 10.00
C ASN A 226 2.31 2.51 10.05
N PRO A 227 1.35 3.45 10.16
CA PRO A 227 -0.07 3.14 10.11
C PRO A 227 -0.51 2.41 8.83
N LEU A 228 0.18 2.65 7.70
CA LEU A 228 -0.10 1.98 6.43
C LEU A 228 0.23 0.49 6.44
N ALA A 229 1.07 0.05 7.36
CA ALA A 229 1.42 -1.36 7.57
C ALA A 229 0.59 -2.04 8.66
N LYS A 230 -0.31 -1.30 9.35
CA LYS A 230 -1.16 -1.87 10.41
C LYS A 230 -2.15 -2.86 9.80
N ALA A 231 -2.06 -4.12 10.20
CA ALA A 231 -3.01 -5.14 9.77
C ALA A 231 -4.25 -5.09 10.66
N LYS A 232 -5.40 -5.30 10.05
CA LYS A 232 -6.67 -5.52 10.76
C LYS A 232 -6.67 -6.89 11.47
N SER A 233 -7.56 -7.08 12.42
CA SER A 233 -7.77 -8.37 13.08
C SER A 233 -8.24 -9.45 12.09
N TYR A 234 -8.15 -10.73 12.52
CA TYR A 234 -8.65 -11.84 11.70
C TYR A 234 -10.13 -11.68 11.38
N ASP A 235 -10.94 -11.34 12.38
CA ASP A 235 -12.40 -11.25 12.26
C ASP A 235 -12.81 -10.05 11.37
N GLU A 236 -12.14 -8.92 11.47
CA GLU A 236 -12.37 -7.78 10.58
C GLU A 236 -12.01 -8.11 9.11
N ILE A 237 -10.92 -8.83 8.89
CA ILE A 237 -10.52 -9.25 7.55
C ILE A 237 -11.50 -10.33 7.01
N ASP A 238 -11.97 -11.25 7.86
CA ASP A 238 -12.96 -12.25 7.48
C ASP A 238 -14.31 -11.60 7.13
N ALA A 239 -14.74 -10.57 7.87
CA ALA A 239 -15.91 -9.75 7.55
C ALA A 239 -15.78 -9.07 6.19
N ILE A 240 -14.65 -8.37 5.93
CA ILE A 240 -14.38 -7.76 4.63
C ILE A 240 -14.41 -8.81 3.50
N LEU A 241 -13.79 -9.97 3.72
CA LEU A 241 -13.74 -11.06 2.75
C LEU A 241 -15.15 -11.59 2.40
N ASN A 242 -16.05 -11.57 3.37
CA ASN A 242 -17.45 -12.01 3.23
C ASN A 242 -18.40 -10.91 2.75
N GLY A 243 -17.91 -9.67 2.56
CA GLY A 243 -18.73 -8.54 2.16
C GLY A 243 -19.59 -7.95 3.27
N GLU A 244 -19.18 -8.16 4.50
CA GLU A 244 -19.77 -7.54 5.70
C GLU A 244 -19.01 -6.26 6.03
N GLU A 245 -19.71 -5.24 6.51
CA GLU A 245 -19.06 -4.10 7.11
C GLU A 245 -18.40 -4.57 8.41
N PRO A 246 -17.09 -4.37 8.61
CA PRO A 246 -16.46 -4.70 9.88
C PRO A 246 -17.09 -3.85 10.98
N GLU A 247 -17.57 -4.48 12.05
CA GLU A 247 -17.95 -3.75 13.26
C GLU A 247 -16.69 -3.00 13.73
N GLU A 248 -16.79 -1.69 13.90
CA GLU A 248 -15.73 -0.88 14.49
C GLU A 248 -15.58 -1.33 15.96
N GLY A 249 -14.71 -2.32 16.16
CA GLY A 249 -14.33 -2.78 17.47
C GLY A 249 -13.52 -1.69 18.16
N GLU A 250 -14.00 -1.24 19.33
CA GLU A 250 -13.23 -0.41 20.25
C GLU A 250 -11.83 -0.99 20.40
N GLU A 251 -10.80 -0.21 20.08
CA GLU A 251 -9.40 -0.58 20.32
C GLU A 251 -9.21 -0.82 21.82
N LYS A 252 -9.25 -2.06 22.25
CA LYS A 252 -8.71 -2.43 23.57
C LYS A 252 -7.19 -2.40 23.42
N GLU A 253 -6.59 -1.35 23.97
CA GLU A 253 -5.18 -1.32 24.29
C GLU A 253 -4.90 -2.49 25.25
N GLU A 254 -4.37 -3.58 24.73
CA GLU A 254 -3.74 -4.60 25.57
C GLU A 254 -2.37 -4.05 26.00
N GLU A 255 -2.33 -3.44 27.19
CA GLU A 255 -1.10 -3.23 27.95
C GLU A 255 -0.44 -4.62 28.15
N GLN A 256 0.64 -4.85 27.44
CA GLN A 256 1.51 -6.00 27.74
C GLN A 256 2.34 -5.66 28.97
N GLU A 257 1.94 -6.19 30.10
CA GLU A 257 2.82 -6.35 31.27
C GLU A 257 3.99 -7.27 30.87
N GLU A 258 5.19 -6.69 30.82
CA GLU A 258 6.43 -7.44 30.75
C GLU A 258 6.66 -8.21 32.06
N GLU A 259 6.30 -9.49 32.08
CA GLU A 259 6.84 -10.41 33.10
C GLU A 259 8.24 -10.88 32.71
N GLU A 260 9.25 -10.31 33.38
CA GLU A 260 10.60 -10.84 33.41
C GLU A 260 10.61 -12.27 33.95
N LYS A 261 11.10 -13.24 33.18
CA LYS A 261 11.58 -14.54 33.67
C LYS A 261 13.03 -14.82 33.25
N PRO A 262 13.81 -15.41 34.15
CA PRO A 262 15.26 -15.33 34.10
C PRO A 262 15.93 -16.34 33.16
N LYS A 263 17.07 -15.89 32.63
CA LYS A 263 18.03 -16.66 31.84
C LYS A 263 18.41 -17.99 32.50
N LYS A 264 18.37 -19.09 31.74
CA LYS A 264 19.20 -20.28 31.96
C LYS A 264 19.95 -20.63 30.67
N ASP A 265 21.22 -20.54 30.84
CA ASP A 265 22.31 -20.92 29.96
C ASP A 265 22.33 -22.44 29.72
N SER A 266 22.49 -22.88 28.47
CA SER A 266 23.23 -24.07 28.11
C SER A 266 23.43 -24.25 26.59
N THR A 267 24.57 -23.85 26.12
CA THR A 267 25.55 -24.56 25.30
C THR A 267 25.15 -25.58 24.22
N LYS A 268 25.61 -25.23 22.98
CA LYS A 268 26.19 -26.08 21.92
C LYS A 268 25.34 -27.20 21.29
N THR A 269 25.14 -27.27 20.03
CA THR A 269 26.04 -27.75 18.95
C THR A 269 25.28 -28.12 17.66
N LYS A 270 25.93 -27.79 16.55
CA LYS A 270 25.89 -28.37 15.20
C LYS A 270 25.03 -27.77 14.12
N LEU A 271 25.77 -27.06 13.29
CA LEU A 271 25.59 -26.88 11.85
C LEU A 271 25.28 -28.21 11.12
N LYS A 272 24.30 -28.17 10.22
CA LYS A 272 24.33 -28.82 8.91
C LYS A 272 23.25 -28.16 8.05
N LYS A 273 23.66 -27.31 7.17
CA LYS A 273 23.66 -27.27 5.72
C LYS A 273 22.50 -28.06 5.06
N GLU A 274 21.53 -27.31 4.57
CA GLU A 274 20.84 -27.53 3.32
C GLU A 274 20.41 -26.17 2.76
N GLU A 275 21.33 -25.57 2.00
CA GLU A 275 21.03 -24.69 0.89
C GLU A 275 20.51 -25.58 -0.22
N LYS A 276 19.33 -25.31 -0.75
CA LYS A 276 19.08 -25.35 -2.20
C LYS A 276 17.67 -24.86 -2.54
N GLU A 277 17.67 -23.89 -3.43
CA GLU A 277 16.69 -23.67 -4.49
C GLU A 277 15.30 -23.22 -4.09
N GLU A 278 15.11 -21.88 -4.06
CA GLU A 278 13.94 -21.18 -4.58
C GLU A 278 14.33 -19.76 -5.06
N GLU A 279 15.28 -19.69 -5.97
CA GLU A 279 15.40 -18.57 -6.91
C GLU A 279 15.00 -19.11 -8.29
N GLU A 280 14.17 -18.33 -8.96
CA GLU A 280 13.62 -18.45 -10.30
C GLU A 280 12.14 -18.88 -10.30
N GLU A 281 11.28 -17.85 -10.36
CA GLU A 281 10.18 -17.71 -11.32
C GLU A 281 9.35 -16.46 -10.99
N ASN A 282 9.82 -15.32 -11.42
CA ASN A 282 8.94 -14.18 -11.60
C ASN A 282 9.37 -13.31 -12.79
N SER A 283 9.51 -13.93 -13.93
CA SER A 283 9.45 -13.26 -15.22
C SER A 283 8.90 -14.28 -16.21
N GLU A 284 7.76 -14.01 -16.70
CA GLU A 284 7.26 -14.23 -18.05
C GLU A 284 5.77 -14.51 -18.13
N SER A 285 5.21 -13.83 -19.08
CA SER A 285 3.98 -14.06 -19.85
C SER A 285 2.68 -13.64 -19.20
N GLU A 286 2.40 -12.40 -19.51
CA GLU A 286 1.05 -11.92 -19.70
C GLU A 286 0.55 -12.44 -21.07
N GLU A 287 -0.37 -13.38 -21.06
CA GLU A 287 -1.31 -13.53 -22.16
C GLU A 287 -2.69 -13.10 -21.70
N SER A 288 -3.19 -12.12 -22.41
CA SER A 288 -4.51 -11.52 -22.31
C SER A 288 -5.62 -12.57 -22.43
N SER A 289 -6.54 -12.59 -21.48
CA SER A 289 -7.89 -13.09 -21.72
C SER A 289 -8.89 -12.03 -21.24
N ASP A 290 -9.31 -11.19 -22.14
CA ASP A 290 -10.53 -10.42 -22.02
C ASP A 290 -11.71 -11.41 -21.98
N GLY A 291 -12.51 -11.36 -20.90
CA GLY A 291 -13.82 -11.98 -20.88
C GLY A 291 -14.23 -12.75 -19.61
N ASP A 292 -13.29 -13.24 -18.80
CA ASP A 292 -13.61 -14.13 -17.66
C ASP A 292 -13.66 -13.43 -16.28
N GLY A 293 -13.57 -12.11 -16.19
CA GLY A 293 -13.43 -11.40 -14.91
C GLY A 293 -14.69 -11.44 -14.03
N ASP A 294 -15.87 -11.32 -14.63
CA ASP A 294 -17.12 -11.22 -13.88
C ASP A 294 -17.57 -12.57 -13.31
N ASP A 295 -17.36 -13.66 -14.05
CA ASP A 295 -17.71 -15.02 -13.61
C ASP A 295 -16.77 -15.49 -12.47
N LEU A 296 -15.51 -15.08 -12.51
CA LEU A 296 -14.52 -15.42 -11.49
C LEU A 296 -14.83 -14.77 -10.13
N SER A 297 -15.27 -13.52 -10.14
CA SER A 297 -15.64 -12.77 -8.92
C SER A 297 -16.86 -13.37 -8.23
N ALA A 298 -17.88 -13.72 -9.01
CA ALA A 298 -19.09 -14.37 -8.50
C ALA A 298 -18.80 -15.72 -7.85
N GLU A 299 -17.85 -16.48 -8.41
CA GLU A 299 -17.50 -17.79 -7.86
C GLU A 299 -16.59 -17.71 -6.62
N ILE A 300 -15.71 -16.72 -6.55
CA ILE A 300 -14.98 -16.40 -5.32
C ILE A 300 -16.00 -16.13 -4.20
N ALA A 301 -16.98 -15.25 -4.45
CA ALA A 301 -18.03 -14.93 -3.49
C ALA A 301 -18.87 -16.16 -3.10
N ALA A 302 -19.25 -17.02 -4.06
CA ALA A 302 -20.00 -18.24 -3.78
C ALA A 302 -19.22 -19.23 -2.91
N LYS A 303 -17.91 -19.38 -3.12
CA LYS A 303 -17.06 -20.25 -2.31
C LYS A 303 -16.82 -19.72 -0.90
N LEU A 304 -16.69 -18.40 -0.76
CA LEU A 304 -16.64 -17.75 0.55
C LEU A 304 -17.94 -17.95 1.32
N ALA A 305 -19.09 -17.78 0.67
CA ALA A 305 -20.39 -18.06 1.28
C ALA A 305 -20.57 -19.55 1.70
N ALA A 306 -20.01 -20.47 0.93
CA ALA A 306 -20.02 -21.90 1.29
C ALA A 306 -19.12 -22.23 2.50
N ARG A 307 -18.01 -21.50 2.69
CA ARG A 307 -17.14 -21.61 3.87
C ARG A 307 -17.86 -21.16 5.14
N ARG A 308 -18.64 -20.07 5.04
CA ARG A 308 -19.43 -19.52 6.16
C ARG A 308 -20.44 -20.51 6.73
N LYS A 309 -21.04 -21.37 5.88
CA LYS A 309 -22.03 -22.42 6.33
C LYS A 309 -21.37 -23.59 7.01
N ARG A 310 -20.05 -23.71 7.06
CA ARG A 310 -19.31 -24.82 7.67
C ARG A 310 -18.65 -24.46 9.01
N LYS A 311 -18.69 -23.17 9.41
CA LYS A 311 -18.39 -22.73 10.78
C LYS A 311 -19.67 -22.66 11.59
#